data_99ce8512ccc2f73c2970ada02eaffbe7
#
_entry.id   99ce8512ccc2f73c2970ada02eaffbe7
#
_cell.length_a   1.000
_cell.length_b   1.000
_cell.length_c   1.000
_cell.angle_alpha   90.00
_cell.angle_beta   90.00
_cell.angle_gamma   90.00
#
_symmetry.space_group_name_H-M   'P 1'
#
loop_
_entity.id
_entity.type
_entity.pdbx_description
1 polymer ?
#
loop_
_entity_poly.entity_id
_entity_poly.type
_entity_poly.pdbx_seq_one_letter_code
_entity_poly.pdbx_strand_id
1 'polypeptide(L)'
;MHHAFSPRMKLAILSCSPKCHSTRRLVEAGRKRGHKIEVLNTLRLTIALDQGDPALYYHGKSLRTPDAVLPRIGTSITRYGTAVVRQFEQMDVFTPNTAAGISNSRDKLRSLQILSRHDVGIPTTAYVDDKRDLEDALQRVGGAPVIIKLLEGTQGVGVILADKIEIARAIVETLHSTKQQVLLQKFVSESKGKDVRAFVIGDRVVAAIRRVAQGQEFRSNVHRGGKAEAITLDPAYEEAAVRAAQIMGLRICGVDMLEGKDGPQIMEVNSSPGLEGIEGATGLDIAGEVIDYIEDQVKFPEIDIRQRLTVSRGYSVADIHIPIGSSYVGMSIEQTGLREHDVVVLTLKRKGTVISNPKGSRILEADDTILCYGRSDHMKGLIPAKKRKRRKVKKLPLKPKGGEP
;
A
#
# COMPACT_ATOMS: atom_id res chain seq x y z
N MET A 1 -17.08 -11.62 -34.20
CA MET A 1 -16.26 -11.44 -32.97
C MET A 1 -15.95 -12.82 -32.43
N HIS A 2 -14.74 -13.34 -32.73
CA HIS A 2 -14.31 -14.64 -32.25
C HIS A 2 -13.96 -14.53 -30.76
N HIS A 3 -14.81 -15.05 -29.85
CA HIS A 3 -14.35 -15.43 -28.52
C HIS A 3 -13.39 -16.61 -28.67
N ALA A 4 -12.09 -16.33 -28.81
CA ALA A 4 -11.07 -17.35 -28.63
C ALA A 4 -11.32 -17.97 -27.24
N PHE A 5 -11.47 -19.30 -27.18
CA PHE A 5 -11.57 -20.06 -25.94
C PHE A 5 -10.31 -19.78 -25.11
N SER A 6 -10.46 -18.92 -24.11
CA SER A 6 -9.39 -18.67 -23.16
C SER A 6 -9.13 -19.95 -22.37
N PRO A 7 -7.88 -20.39 -22.18
CA PRO A 7 -7.59 -21.61 -21.43
C PRO A 7 -8.17 -21.50 -20.02
N ARG A 8 -8.79 -22.57 -19.56
CA ARG A 8 -9.46 -22.65 -18.26
C ARG A 8 -8.45 -22.51 -17.13
N MET A 9 -8.40 -21.34 -16.47
CA MET A 9 -7.54 -21.06 -15.31
C MET A 9 -8.05 -21.78 -14.04
N LYS A 10 -7.12 -22.23 -13.20
CA LYS A 10 -7.39 -22.71 -11.84
C LYS A 10 -7.04 -21.60 -10.85
N LEU A 11 -8.05 -20.99 -10.26
CA LEU A 11 -7.90 -19.92 -9.26
C LEU A 11 -8.27 -20.44 -7.87
N ALA A 12 -7.35 -20.29 -6.92
CA ALA A 12 -7.65 -20.50 -5.51
C ALA A 12 -7.98 -19.17 -4.83
N ILE A 13 -9.05 -19.11 -4.07
CA ILE A 13 -9.43 -17.98 -3.22
C ILE A 13 -9.14 -18.35 -1.77
N LEU A 14 -8.21 -17.65 -1.12
CA LEU A 14 -7.91 -17.85 0.29
C LEU A 14 -8.95 -17.12 1.15
N SER A 15 -9.83 -17.84 1.81
CA SER A 15 -10.89 -17.25 2.63
C SER A 15 -11.30 -18.18 3.78
N CYS A 16 -11.33 -17.64 5.00
CA CYS A 16 -11.92 -18.34 6.15
C CYS A 16 -13.45 -18.24 6.18
N SER A 17 -14.04 -17.43 5.31
CA SER A 17 -15.49 -17.17 5.23
C SER A 17 -16.02 -17.43 3.83
N PRO A 18 -16.13 -18.71 3.39
CA PRO A 18 -16.56 -19.04 2.03
C PRO A 18 -17.98 -18.57 1.71
N LYS A 19 -18.81 -18.39 2.74
CA LYS A 19 -20.22 -17.97 2.62
C LYS A 19 -20.39 -16.44 2.60
N CYS A 20 -19.34 -15.64 2.86
CA CYS A 20 -19.48 -14.18 2.83
C CYS A 20 -19.74 -13.69 1.40
N HIS A 21 -20.46 -12.56 1.30
CA HIS A 21 -20.89 -11.98 0.01
C HIS A 21 -19.72 -11.88 -0.98
N SER A 22 -18.64 -11.25 -0.62
CA SER A 22 -17.51 -11.02 -1.54
C SER A 22 -16.88 -12.32 -2.05
N THR A 23 -16.73 -13.35 -1.18
CA THR A 23 -16.19 -14.65 -1.61
C THR A 23 -17.13 -15.34 -2.60
N ARG A 24 -18.45 -15.34 -2.32
CA ARG A 24 -19.46 -15.91 -3.23
C ARG A 24 -19.44 -15.20 -4.60
N ARG A 25 -19.44 -13.86 -4.59
CA ARG A 25 -19.40 -13.05 -5.83
C ARG A 25 -18.18 -13.40 -6.70
N LEU A 26 -17.00 -13.50 -6.09
CA LEU A 26 -15.76 -13.90 -6.79
C LEU A 26 -15.86 -15.32 -7.37
N VAL A 27 -16.42 -16.25 -6.62
CA VAL A 27 -16.64 -17.64 -7.10
C VAL A 27 -17.60 -17.66 -8.29
N GLU A 28 -18.74 -16.94 -8.19
CA GLU A 28 -19.74 -16.83 -9.25
C GLU A 28 -19.13 -16.19 -10.52
N ALA A 29 -18.43 -15.06 -10.37
CA ALA A 29 -17.79 -14.34 -11.46
C ALA A 29 -16.77 -15.23 -12.20
N GLY A 30 -15.92 -15.94 -11.44
CA GLY A 30 -14.92 -16.82 -12.05
C GLY A 30 -15.53 -18.02 -12.76
N ARG A 31 -16.56 -18.65 -12.17
CA ARG A 31 -17.28 -19.77 -12.81
C ARG A 31 -18.02 -19.34 -14.05
N LYS A 32 -18.66 -18.15 -14.05
CA LYS A 32 -19.33 -17.56 -15.21
C LYS A 32 -18.36 -17.37 -16.40
N ARG A 33 -17.08 -17.11 -16.09
CA ARG A 33 -15.99 -16.97 -17.10
C ARG A 33 -15.34 -18.31 -17.48
N GLY A 34 -15.87 -19.44 -16.98
CA GLY A 34 -15.41 -20.79 -17.33
C GLY A 34 -14.21 -21.27 -16.53
N HIS A 35 -13.74 -20.53 -15.55
CA HIS A 35 -12.59 -20.90 -14.72
C HIS A 35 -12.94 -21.95 -13.64
N LYS A 36 -11.91 -22.69 -13.20
CA LYS A 36 -12.03 -23.57 -12.04
C LYS A 36 -11.69 -22.79 -10.78
N ILE A 37 -12.70 -22.49 -9.97
CA ILE A 37 -12.53 -21.75 -8.73
C ILE A 37 -12.62 -22.69 -7.53
N GLU A 38 -11.59 -22.63 -6.68
CA GLU A 38 -11.53 -23.36 -5.42
C GLU A 38 -11.38 -22.37 -4.25
N VAL A 39 -12.19 -22.52 -3.21
CA VAL A 39 -12.06 -21.71 -1.98
C VAL A 39 -11.31 -22.54 -0.95
N LEU A 40 -10.12 -22.08 -0.59
CA LEU A 40 -9.28 -22.71 0.42
C LEU A 40 -9.41 -21.97 1.74
N ASN A 41 -9.77 -22.67 2.80
CA ASN A 41 -9.72 -22.11 4.14
C ASN A 41 -8.24 -21.91 4.52
N THR A 42 -7.83 -20.66 4.65
CA THR A 42 -6.44 -20.26 4.91
C THR A 42 -5.85 -20.97 6.13
N LEU A 43 -6.63 -21.17 7.19
CA LEU A 43 -6.20 -21.80 8.44
C LEU A 43 -6.06 -23.33 8.35
N ARG A 44 -6.47 -23.94 7.24
CA ARG A 44 -6.37 -25.40 6.98
C ARG A 44 -5.21 -25.75 6.05
N LEU A 45 -4.44 -24.77 5.62
CA LEU A 45 -3.22 -24.99 4.86
C LEU A 45 -2.06 -25.26 5.81
N THR A 46 -1.20 -26.19 5.47
CA THR A 46 0.05 -26.48 6.17
C THR A 46 1.21 -26.12 5.25
N ILE A 47 2.15 -25.34 5.75
CA ILE A 47 3.36 -24.94 5.04
C ILE A 47 4.45 -25.99 5.30
N ALA A 48 5.01 -26.57 4.24
CA ALA A 48 6.19 -27.42 4.30
C ALA A 48 7.39 -26.70 3.70
N LEU A 49 8.54 -26.76 4.39
CA LEU A 49 9.75 -26.04 4.04
C LEU A 49 10.88 -27.06 3.87
N ASP A 50 10.93 -27.67 2.68
CA ASP A 50 12.03 -28.54 2.29
C ASP A 50 12.97 -27.81 1.33
N GLN A 51 14.25 -28.17 1.34
CA GLN A 51 15.25 -27.51 0.52
C GLN A 51 14.95 -27.71 -0.97
N GLY A 52 14.68 -26.59 -1.66
CA GLY A 52 14.39 -26.58 -3.10
C GLY A 52 12.98 -27.03 -3.51
N ASP A 53 12.14 -27.46 -2.55
CA ASP A 53 10.77 -27.92 -2.79
C ASP A 53 9.75 -27.29 -1.81
N PRO A 54 9.48 -25.98 -1.94
CA PRO A 54 8.46 -25.33 -1.11
C PRO A 54 7.07 -25.87 -1.44
N ALA A 55 6.35 -26.42 -0.45
CA ALA A 55 5.07 -27.06 -0.66
C ALA A 55 3.98 -26.59 0.30
N LEU A 56 2.73 -26.78 -0.11
CA LEU A 56 1.54 -26.58 0.71
C LEU A 56 0.70 -27.87 0.75
N TYR A 57 0.14 -28.14 1.90
CA TYR A 57 -0.81 -29.22 2.12
C TYR A 57 -2.15 -28.66 2.54
N TYR A 58 -3.23 -29.22 2.02
CA TYR A 58 -4.60 -28.86 2.40
C TYR A 58 -5.32 -30.09 2.94
N HIS A 59 -5.77 -30.02 4.20
CA HIS A 59 -6.31 -31.18 4.92
C HIS A 59 -5.40 -32.42 4.89
N GLY A 60 -4.09 -32.22 5.06
CA GLY A 60 -3.09 -33.27 5.08
C GLY A 60 -2.75 -33.90 3.72
N LYS A 61 -3.33 -33.39 2.63
CA LYS A 61 -3.00 -33.80 1.25
C LYS A 61 -2.18 -32.73 0.53
N SER A 62 -1.21 -33.14 -0.27
CA SER A 62 -0.45 -32.21 -1.10
C SER A 62 -1.39 -31.37 -1.96
N LEU A 63 -1.22 -30.07 -1.89
CA LEU A 63 -2.03 -29.12 -2.66
C LEU A 63 -1.54 -29.08 -4.11
N ARG A 64 -2.43 -29.38 -5.04
CA ARG A 64 -2.13 -29.20 -6.45
C ARG A 64 -2.02 -27.69 -6.75
N THR A 65 -0.88 -27.24 -7.22
CA THR A 65 -0.58 -25.82 -7.51
C THR A 65 -1.64 -25.20 -8.41
N PRO A 66 -2.30 -24.11 -8.00
CA PRO A 66 -3.20 -23.32 -8.85
C PRO A 66 -2.40 -22.40 -9.77
N ASP A 67 -3.03 -21.87 -10.83
CA ASP A 67 -2.41 -20.90 -11.72
C ASP A 67 -2.30 -19.50 -11.06
N ALA A 68 -3.25 -19.19 -10.17
CA ALA A 68 -3.27 -17.97 -9.38
C ALA A 68 -3.92 -18.17 -8.00
N VAL A 69 -3.58 -17.27 -7.07
CA VAL A 69 -4.17 -17.22 -5.73
C VAL A 69 -4.68 -15.81 -5.44
N LEU A 70 -5.95 -15.67 -5.12
CA LEU A 70 -6.55 -14.41 -4.66
C LEU A 70 -6.66 -14.40 -3.14
N PRO A 71 -5.81 -13.63 -2.43
CA PRO A 71 -5.87 -13.53 -0.98
C PRO A 71 -7.09 -12.70 -0.51
N ARG A 72 -7.91 -13.30 0.35
CA ARG A 72 -8.98 -12.62 1.11
C ARG A 72 -8.68 -12.76 2.60
N ILE A 73 -7.53 -12.19 3.01
CA ILE A 73 -7.01 -12.34 4.35
C ILE A 73 -7.71 -11.35 5.29
N GLY A 74 -8.39 -11.86 6.30
CA GLY A 74 -9.01 -11.06 7.36
C GLY A 74 -7.98 -10.57 8.39
N THR A 75 -8.33 -9.55 9.15
CA THR A 75 -7.43 -8.93 10.16
C THR A 75 -6.97 -9.94 11.21
N SER A 76 -7.88 -10.76 11.73
CA SER A 76 -7.59 -11.75 12.78
C SER A 76 -6.59 -12.83 12.39
N ILE A 77 -6.38 -13.04 11.09
CA ILE A 77 -5.49 -14.09 10.57
C ILE A 77 -4.31 -13.52 9.77
N THR A 78 -4.04 -12.21 9.86
CA THR A 78 -3.03 -11.53 9.03
C THR A 78 -1.69 -12.24 9.09
N ARG A 79 -1.18 -12.58 10.29
CA ARG A 79 0.12 -13.23 10.46
C ARG A 79 0.24 -14.54 9.70
N TYR A 80 -0.72 -15.44 9.89
CA TYR A 80 -0.70 -16.74 9.22
C TYR A 80 -1.08 -16.63 7.74
N GLY A 81 -2.08 -15.81 7.44
CA GLY A 81 -2.53 -15.60 6.07
C GLY A 81 -1.43 -15.08 5.16
N THR A 82 -0.63 -14.10 5.63
CA THR A 82 0.51 -13.59 4.86
C THR A 82 1.64 -14.61 4.74
N ALA A 83 1.85 -15.50 5.73
CA ALA A 83 2.78 -16.61 5.60
C ALA A 83 2.35 -17.59 4.50
N VAL A 84 1.05 -17.91 4.42
CA VAL A 84 0.51 -18.75 3.34
C VAL A 84 0.64 -18.07 1.97
N VAL A 85 0.34 -16.78 1.86
CA VAL A 85 0.51 -16.03 0.59
C VAL A 85 1.98 -16.06 0.17
N ARG A 86 2.90 -15.79 1.09
CA ARG A 86 4.35 -15.84 0.82
C ARG A 86 4.79 -17.23 0.34
N GLN A 87 4.21 -18.30 0.88
CA GLN A 87 4.51 -19.66 0.41
C GLN A 87 4.09 -19.85 -1.05
N PHE A 88 2.91 -19.36 -1.46
CA PHE A 88 2.51 -19.37 -2.86
C PHE A 88 3.46 -18.55 -3.75
N GLU A 89 3.92 -17.39 -3.27
CA GLU A 89 4.93 -16.59 -3.98
C GLU A 89 6.24 -17.37 -4.18
N GLN A 90 6.69 -18.14 -3.16
CA GLN A 90 7.89 -19.00 -3.29
C GLN A 90 7.67 -20.23 -4.20
N MET A 91 6.43 -20.58 -4.47
CA MET A 91 6.03 -21.64 -5.43
C MET A 91 5.78 -21.05 -6.83
N ASP A 92 6.18 -19.82 -7.11
CA ASP A 92 5.96 -19.07 -8.37
C ASP A 92 4.47 -18.97 -8.79
N VAL A 93 3.54 -19.01 -7.82
CA VAL A 93 2.11 -18.83 -8.09
C VAL A 93 1.78 -17.34 -8.08
N PHE A 94 1.09 -16.87 -9.11
CA PHE A 94 0.68 -15.48 -9.19
C PHE A 94 -0.27 -15.10 -8.04
N THR A 95 0.05 -14.01 -7.34
CA THR A 95 -0.80 -13.39 -6.32
C THR A 95 -0.93 -11.89 -6.61
N PRO A 96 -2.14 -11.37 -6.88
CA PRO A 96 -2.31 -9.95 -7.19
C PRO A 96 -1.91 -9.03 -6.03
N ASN A 97 -2.07 -9.51 -4.80
CA ASN A 97 -1.63 -8.81 -3.60
C ASN A 97 -0.54 -9.62 -2.92
N THR A 98 0.66 -9.08 -2.85
CA THR A 98 1.79 -9.75 -2.21
C THR A 98 1.62 -9.85 -0.69
N ALA A 99 2.28 -10.84 -0.08
CA ALA A 99 2.33 -10.97 1.38
C ALA A 99 2.87 -9.69 2.05
N ALA A 100 3.87 -9.06 1.43
CA ALA A 100 4.44 -7.79 1.89
C ALA A 100 3.42 -6.65 1.79
N GLY A 101 2.73 -6.51 0.66
CA GLY A 101 1.69 -5.49 0.45
C GLY A 101 0.53 -5.64 1.45
N ILE A 102 0.07 -6.87 1.67
CA ILE A 102 -0.97 -7.16 2.67
C ILE A 102 -0.50 -6.77 4.06
N SER A 103 0.72 -7.15 4.46
CA SER A 103 1.28 -6.81 5.77
C SER A 103 1.42 -5.30 5.96
N ASN A 104 1.93 -4.59 4.95
CA ASN A 104 2.09 -3.14 4.98
C ASN A 104 0.76 -2.41 5.14
N SER A 105 -0.27 -2.87 4.42
CA SER A 105 -1.60 -2.24 4.47
C SER A 105 -2.36 -2.51 5.77
N ARG A 106 -2.05 -3.60 6.47
CA ARG A 106 -2.70 -3.98 7.73
C ARG A 106 -2.16 -3.23 8.95
N ASP A 107 -0.91 -2.82 8.92
CA ASP A 107 -0.29 -2.02 9.96
C ASP A 107 -0.53 -0.54 9.67
N LYS A 108 -1.40 0.10 10.47
CA LYS A 108 -1.82 1.50 10.27
C LYS A 108 -0.65 2.48 10.32
N LEU A 109 0.26 2.30 11.28
CA LEU A 109 1.42 3.18 11.42
C LEU A 109 2.38 3.00 10.24
N ARG A 110 2.71 1.76 9.92
CA ARG A 110 3.59 1.41 8.79
C ARG A 110 3.03 1.88 7.46
N SER A 111 1.73 1.73 7.23
CA SER A 111 1.04 2.23 6.04
C SER A 111 1.24 3.74 5.88
N LEU A 112 0.99 4.52 6.94
CA LEU A 112 1.18 5.97 6.92
C LEU A 112 2.64 6.38 6.76
N GLN A 113 3.59 5.66 7.41
CA GLN A 113 5.04 5.90 7.23
C GLN A 113 5.48 5.67 5.78
N ILE A 114 4.96 4.62 5.13
CA ILE A 114 5.27 4.33 3.73
C ILE A 114 4.68 5.43 2.83
N LEU A 115 3.41 5.77 2.99
CA LEU A 115 2.74 6.79 2.17
C LEU A 115 3.37 8.17 2.33
N SER A 116 3.72 8.58 3.56
CA SER A 116 4.32 9.89 3.84
C SER A 116 5.64 10.16 3.12
N ARG A 117 6.37 9.11 2.75
CA ARG A 117 7.64 9.23 2.01
C ARG A 117 7.44 9.55 0.53
N HIS A 118 6.26 9.27 -0.01
CA HIS A 118 6.03 9.22 -1.46
C HIS A 118 5.20 10.38 -2.01
N ASP A 119 5.10 11.47 -1.27
CA ASP A 119 4.36 12.66 -1.70
C ASP A 119 2.90 12.33 -2.10
N VAL A 120 2.26 11.52 -1.27
CA VAL A 120 0.83 11.21 -1.34
C VAL A 120 0.14 11.91 -0.19
N GLY A 121 -0.93 12.64 -0.46
CA GLY A 121 -1.69 13.35 0.56
C GLY A 121 -2.20 12.40 1.64
N ILE A 122 -1.83 12.66 2.89
CA ILE A 122 -2.34 11.98 4.08
C ILE A 122 -2.69 13.02 5.14
N PRO A 123 -3.69 12.81 5.98
CA PRO A 123 -3.93 13.71 7.11
C PRO A 123 -2.71 13.71 8.03
N THR A 124 -2.28 14.89 8.46
CA THR A 124 -1.14 15.00 9.39
C THR A 124 -1.35 14.08 10.58
N THR A 125 -0.39 13.23 10.85
CA THR A 125 -0.50 12.17 11.86
C THR A 125 0.73 12.16 12.75
N ALA A 126 0.54 11.97 14.03
CA ALA A 126 1.58 11.76 15.04
C ALA A 126 1.32 10.45 15.78
N TYR A 127 2.38 9.71 16.06
CA TYR A 127 2.37 8.57 16.95
C TYR A 127 3.10 8.95 18.23
N VAL A 128 2.49 8.67 19.39
CA VAL A 128 3.02 9.00 20.70
C VAL A 128 2.95 7.77 21.59
N ASP A 129 4.08 7.37 22.13
CA ASP A 129 4.21 6.28 23.10
C ASP A 129 4.43 6.81 24.53
N ASP A 130 5.13 7.96 24.65
CA ASP A 130 5.37 8.61 25.94
C ASP A 130 4.44 9.80 26.14
N LYS A 131 3.71 9.80 27.27
CA LYS A 131 2.79 10.88 27.63
C LYS A 131 3.46 12.27 27.73
N ARG A 132 4.78 12.33 27.94
CA ARG A 132 5.53 13.59 28.01
C ARG A 132 5.57 14.32 26.68
N ASP A 133 5.45 13.58 25.57
CA ASP A 133 5.49 14.12 24.21
C ASP A 133 4.09 14.41 23.64
N LEU A 134 3.04 14.18 24.43
CA LEU A 134 1.64 14.29 23.99
C LEU A 134 1.27 15.71 23.54
N GLU A 135 1.70 16.74 24.26
CA GLU A 135 1.39 18.13 23.91
C GLU A 135 2.03 18.55 22.59
N ASP A 136 3.29 18.19 22.38
CA ASP A 136 3.99 18.45 21.13
C ASP A 136 3.31 17.72 19.96
N ALA A 137 2.85 16.50 20.19
CA ALA A 137 2.16 15.72 19.16
C ALA A 137 0.78 16.31 18.82
N LEU A 138 0.01 16.76 19.81
CA LEU A 138 -1.26 17.46 19.62
C LEU A 138 -1.06 18.75 18.82
N GLN A 139 -0.02 19.53 19.12
CA GLN A 139 0.30 20.73 18.34
C GLN A 139 0.68 20.40 16.91
N ARG A 140 1.47 19.35 16.67
CA ARG A 140 1.89 18.92 15.32
C ARG A 140 0.72 18.54 14.43
N VAL A 141 -0.33 17.93 14.98
CA VAL A 141 -1.54 17.58 14.19
C VAL A 141 -2.53 18.73 14.06
N GLY A 142 -2.20 19.91 14.62
CA GLY A 142 -3.02 21.12 14.51
C GLY A 142 -3.99 21.34 15.66
N GLY A 143 -3.83 20.64 16.78
CA GLY A 143 -4.67 20.76 17.96
C GLY A 143 -6.04 20.08 17.80
N ALA A 144 -7.02 20.57 18.58
CA ALA A 144 -8.39 20.07 18.48
C ALA A 144 -9.22 20.90 17.45
N PRO A 145 -10.20 20.26 16.78
CA PRO A 145 -10.61 18.87 16.93
C PRO A 145 -9.57 17.88 16.36
N VAL A 146 -9.38 16.74 17.02
CA VAL A 146 -8.39 15.73 16.64
C VAL A 146 -9.00 14.33 16.65
N ILE A 147 -8.56 13.50 15.71
CA ILE A 147 -8.92 12.09 15.66
C ILE A 147 -7.88 11.26 16.41
N ILE A 148 -8.34 10.45 17.35
CA ILE A 148 -7.54 9.47 18.08
C ILE A 148 -7.89 8.10 17.53
N LYS A 149 -6.87 7.35 17.04
CA LYS A 149 -7.06 6.01 16.46
C LYS A 149 -6.25 4.99 17.23
N LEU A 150 -6.87 3.92 17.68
CA LEU A 150 -6.14 2.74 18.15
C LEU A 150 -5.37 2.10 17.00
N LEU A 151 -4.14 1.66 17.23
CA LEU A 151 -3.38 0.89 16.25
C LEU A 151 -4.09 -0.42 15.92
N GLU A 152 -4.59 -1.10 16.94
CA GLU A 152 -5.42 -2.29 16.79
C GLU A 152 -6.90 -1.91 16.74
N GLY A 153 -7.62 -2.38 15.75
CA GLY A 153 -9.05 -2.12 15.54
C GLY A 153 -9.43 -2.06 14.07
N THR A 154 -10.67 -2.46 13.77
CA THR A 154 -11.21 -2.51 12.42
C THR A 154 -12.61 -1.90 12.36
N GLN A 155 -13.08 -1.55 11.16
CA GLN A 155 -14.45 -1.08 10.91
C GLN A 155 -14.84 0.17 11.73
N GLY A 156 -13.87 1.07 12.01
CA GLY A 156 -14.11 2.28 12.81
C GLY A 156 -14.21 2.04 14.31
N VAL A 157 -13.95 0.82 14.80
CA VAL A 157 -13.75 0.57 16.23
C VAL A 157 -12.42 1.17 16.65
N GLY A 158 -12.41 1.93 17.77
CA GLY A 158 -11.20 2.60 18.24
C GLY A 158 -10.83 3.88 17.46
N VAL A 159 -11.80 4.53 16.80
CA VAL A 159 -11.66 5.86 16.21
C VAL A 159 -12.52 6.83 17.04
N ILE A 160 -11.89 7.81 17.64
CA ILE A 160 -12.52 8.77 18.56
C ILE A 160 -12.24 10.19 18.06
N LEU A 161 -13.27 11.02 17.97
CA LEU A 161 -13.12 12.45 17.75
C LEU A 161 -13.09 13.17 19.09
N ALA A 162 -12.07 13.96 19.32
CA ALA A 162 -11.97 14.83 20.48
C ALA A 162 -12.03 16.29 20.04
N ASP A 163 -13.10 16.97 20.45
CA ASP A 163 -13.37 18.37 20.05
C ASP A 163 -12.52 19.39 20.84
N LYS A 164 -11.96 18.98 21.99
CA LYS A 164 -11.15 19.82 22.87
C LYS A 164 -9.85 19.11 23.24
N ILE A 165 -8.78 19.88 23.43
CA ILE A 165 -7.45 19.36 23.79
C ILE A 165 -7.48 18.62 25.13
N GLU A 166 -8.22 19.13 26.11
CA GLU A 166 -8.34 18.51 27.44
C GLU A 166 -8.98 17.12 27.35
N ILE A 167 -10.00 16.98 26.49
CA ILE A 167 -10.66 15.69 26.23
C ILE A 167 -9.69 14.75 25.51
N ALA A 168 -8.97 15.23 24.50
CA ALA A 168 -7.97 14.42 23.78
C ALA A 168 -6.90 13.89 24.74
N ARG A 169 -6.39 14.75 25.62
CA ARG A 169 -5.40 14.39 26.64
C ARG A 169 -5.93 13.29 27.56
N ALA A 170 -7.10 13.49 28.16
CA ALA A 170 -7.71 12.52 29.06
C ALA A 170 -7.94 11.15 28.41
N ILE A 171 -8.37 11.14 27.15
CA ILE A 171 -8.55 9.91 26.37
C ILE A 171 -7.22 9.20 26.15
N VAL A 172 -6.18 9.92 25.69
CA VAL A 172 -4.87 9.32 25.40
C VAL A 172 -4.22 8.80 26.68
N GLU A 173 -4.25 9.55 27.77
CA GLU A 173 -3.72 9.11 29.07
C GLU A 173 -4.44 7.84 29.55
N THR A 174 -5.76 7.78 29.40
CA THR A 174 -6.55 6.59 29.76
C THR A 174 -6.13 5.38 28.91
N LEU A 175 -5.99 5.54 27.59
CA LEU A 175 -5.59 4.47 26.70
C LEU A 175 -4.14 4.00 26.97
N HIS A 176 -3.22 4.92 27.21
CA HIS A 176 -1.84 4.59 27.60
C HIS A 176 -1.77 3.84 28.95
N SER A 177 -2.62 4.18 29.91
CA SER A 177 -2.67 3.47 31.21
C SER A 177 -3.03 1.98 31.03
N THR A 178 -3.78 1.66 29.96
CA THR A 178 -4.14 0.28 29.58
C THR A 178 -3.19 -0.31 28.50
N LYS A 179 -2.03 0.31 28.27
CA LYS A 179 -1.02 -0.09 27.29
C LYS A 179 -1.55 -0.13 25.84
N GLN A 180 -2.57 0.68 25.55
CA GLN A 180 -3.07 0.86 24.19
C GLN A 180 -2.26 1.93 23.47
N GLN A 181 -1.75 1.59 22.31
CA GLN A 181 -1.01 2.53 21.46
C GLN A 181 -1.97 3.29 20.55
N VAL A 182 -1.75 4.59 20.37
CA VAL A 182 -2.64 5.47 19.63
C VAL A 182 -1.92 6.30 18.58
N LEU A 183 -2.64 6.61 17.52
CA LEU A 183 -2.30 7.63 16.55
C LEU A 183 -3.18 8.85 16.79
N LEU A 184 -2.56 10.02 16.78
CA LEU A 184 -3.24 11.31 16.70
C LEU A 184 -3.24 11.76 15.25
N GLN A 185 -4.39 12.15 14.74
CA GLN A 185 -4.52 12.55 13.34
C GLN A 185 -5.36 13.81 13.23
N LYS A 186 -4.88 14.75 12.38
CA LYS A 186 -5.62 15.98 12.07
C LYS A 186 -7.03 15.64 11.62
N PHE A 187 -8.02 16.30 12.20
CA PHE A 187 -9.39 16.22 11.74
C PHE A 187 -9.55 17.03 10.45
N VAL A 188 -10.00 16.37 9.38
CA VAL A 188 -10.29 17.01 8.09
C VAL A 188 -11.76 17.42 8.10
N SER A 189 -11.99 18.68 8.43
CA SER A 189 -13.35 19.23 8.64
C SER A 189 -14.19 19.21 7.39
N GLU A 190 -13.58 19.35 6.23
CA GLU A 190 -14.21 19.34 4.90
C GLU A 190 -14.89 18.00 4.60
N SER A 191 -14.34 16.93 5.17
CA SER A 191 -14.87 15.57 5.04
C SER A 191 -15.66 15.07 6.25
N LYS A 192 -16.14 15.97 7.13
CA LYS A 192 -16.91 15.54 8.31
C LYS A 192 -18.11 14.66 7.90
N GLY A 193 -18.09 13.41 8.39
CA GLY A 193 -19.16 12.44 8.10
C GLY A 193 -19.17 11.87 6.69
N LYS A 194 -18.16 12.12 5.88
CA LYS A 194 -18.05 11.58 4.51
C LYS A 194 -16.64 11.08 4.24
N ASP A 195 -16.54 10.10 3.40
CA ASP A 195 -15.30 9.68 2.77
C ASP A 195 -15.56 9.10 1.37
N VAL A 196 -14.51 8.98 0.62
CA VAL A 196 -14.50 8.38 -0.72
C VAL A 196 -13.76 7.05 -0.65
N ARG A 197 -14.37 6.00 -1.19
CA ARG A 197 -13.71 4.72 -1.43
C ARG A 197 -13.54 4.49 -2.91
N ALA A 198 -12.29 4.43 -3.38
CA ALA A 198 -11.93 3.99 -4.71
C ALA A 198 -11.58 2.49 -4.70
N PHE A 199 -12.07 1.73 -5.67
CA PHE A 199 -11.67 0.34 -5.88
C PHE A 199 -10.66 0.28 -7.01
N VAL A 200 -9.43 -0.09 -6.66
CA VAL A 200 -8.30 -0.15 -7.59
C VAL A 200 -8.07 -1.59 -8.03
N ILE A 201 -7.90 -1.78 -9.34
CA ILE A 201 -7.45 -3.04 -9.95
C ILE A 201 -6.31 -2.71 -10.92
N GLY A 202 -5.13 -3.29 -10.67
CA GLY A 202 -3.93 -3.01 -11.46
C GLY A 202 -3.49 -1.55 -11.31
N ASP A 203 -3.64 -0.80 -12.37
CA ASP A 203 -3.23 0.60 -12.50
C ASP A 203 -4.41 1.58 -12.72
N ARG A 204 -5.65 1.14 -12.47
CA ARG A 204 -6.85 1.95 -12.66
C ARG A 204 -7.85 1.83 -11.53
N VAL A 205 -8.65 2.86 -11.33
CA VAL A 205 -9.85 2.81 -10.50
C VAL A 205 -11.01 2.27 -11.35
N VAL A 206 -11.60 1.16 -10.92
CA VAL A 206 -12.73 0.52 -11.63
C VAL A 206 -14.08 0.99 -11.12
N ALA A 207 -14.15 1.46 -9.89
CA ALA A 207 -15.36 2.00 -9.29
C ALA A 207 -15.01 2.92 -8.11
N ALA A 208 -15.88 3.89 -7.83
CA ALA A 208 -15.78 4.71 -6.65
C ALA A 208 -17.15 5.00 -6.04
N ILE A 209 -17.17 5.08 -4.72
CA ILE A 209 -18.34 5.45 -3.94
C ILE A 209 -17.98 6.53 -2.92
N ARG A 210 -18.92 7.43 -2.68
CA ARG A 210 -18.92 8.28 -1.49
C ARG A 210 -19.74 7.61 -0.41
N ARG A 211 -19.17 7.50 0.79
CA ARG A 211 -19.89 7.00 1.96
C ARG A 211 -20.25 8.19 2.83
N VAL A 212 -21.50 8.27 3.25
CA VAL A 212 -22.03 9.37 4.05
C VAL A 212 -22.62 8.80 5.33
N ALA A 213 -22.13 9.30 6.47
CA ALA A 213 -22.64 8.95 7.79
C ALA A 213 -24.09 9.43 7.95
N GLN A 214 -24.85 8.77 8.81
CA GLN A 214 -26.23 9.19 9.13
C GLN A 214 -26.30 9.80 10.55
N GLY A 215 -27.13 10.79 10.71
CA GLY A 215 -27.36 11.46 11.99
C GLY A 215 -26.13 12.25 12.45
N GLN A 216 -25.75 12.09 13.72
CA GLN A 216 -24.60 12.77 14.35
C GLN A 216 -23.30 11.97 14.26
N GLU A 217 -23.30 10.80 13.60
CA GLU A 217 -22.10 9.99 13.45
C GLU A 217 -21.10 10.69 12.50
N PHE A 218 -19.84 10.76 12.88
CA PHE A 218 -18.78 11.34 12.04
C PHE A 218 -18.05 10.30 11.20
N ARG A 219 -18.24 9.00 11.49
CA ARG A 219 -17.64 7.88 10.75
C ARG A 219 -18.61 7.42 9.65
N SER A 220 -18.16 7.43 8.43
CA SER A 220 -18.94 7.16 7.21
C SER A 220 -19.11 5.68 6.86
N ASN A 221 -18.61 4.76 7.69
CA ASN A 221 -18.61 3.32 7.42
C ASN A 221 -20.03 2.75 7.18
N VAL A 222 -20.25 2.08 6.04
CA VAL A 222 -21.53 1.47 5.67
C VAL A 222 -22.02 0.47 6.73
N HIS A 223 -21.12 -0.30 7.36
CA HIS A 223 -21.46 -1.22 8.45
C HIS A 223 -22.02 -0.53 9.70
N ARG A 224 -21.92 0.80 9.79
CA ARG A 224 -22.51 1.63 10.85
C ARG A 224 -23.74 2.39 10.39
N GLY A 225 -24.35 1.96 9.27
CA GLY A 225 -25.56 2.58 8.72
C GLY A 225 -25.29 3.73 7.73
N GLY A 226 -24.02 3.98 7.36
CA GLY A 226 -23.69 4.96 6.31
C GLY A 226 -24.29 4.58 4.96
N LYS A 227 -24.71 5.58 4.18
CA LYS A 227 -25.14 5.38 2.79
C LYS A 227 -23.95 5.43 1.85
N ALA A 228 -23.98 4.55 0.84
CA ALA A 228 -23.00 4.53 -0.24
C ALA A 228 -23.66 5.05 -1.53
N GLU A 229 -23.02 6.00 -2.19
CA GLU A 229 -23.48 6.59 -3.46
C GLU A 229 -22.35 6.43 -4.49
N ALA A 230 -22.70 5.97 -5.70
CA ALA A 230 -21.75 5.92 -6.80
C ALA A 230 -21.29 7.33 -7.19
N ILE A 231 -20.00 7.50 -7.41
CA ILE A 231 -19.44 8.77 -7.85
C ILE A 231 -18.43 8.55 -8.99
N THR A 232 -18.27 9.59 -9.81
CA THR A 232 -17.11 9.71 -10.70
C THR A 232 -16.02 10.47 -9.95
N LEU A 233 -14.80 9.94 -9.96
CA LEU A 233 -13.67 10.59 -9.29
C LEU A 233 -13.11 11.74 -10.16
N ASP A 234 -12.69 12.77 -9.49
CA ASP A 234 -11.77 13.74 -10.06
C ASP A 234 -10.41 13.06 -10.38
N PRO A 235 -9.73 13.40 -11.50
CA PRO A 235 -8.46 12.80 -11.88
C PRO A 235 -7.40 12.79 -10.77
N ALA A 236 -7.34 13.83 -9.94
CA ALA A 236 -6.41 13.90 -8.82
C ALA A 236 -6.66 12.82 -7.76
N TYR A 237 -7.93 12.48 -7.52
CA TYR A 237 -8.32 11.40 -6.59
C TYR A 237 -8.06 10.03 -7.18
N GLU A 238 -8.28 9.87 -8.48
CA GLU A 238 -7.97 8.63 -9.19
C GLU A 238 -6.46 8.34 -9.17
N GLU A 239 -5.65 9.33 -9.54
CA GLU A 239 -4.18 9.23 -9.51
C GLU A 239 -3.67 8.91 -8.09
N ALA A 240 -4.18 9.61 -7.07
CA ALA A 240 -3.78 9.38 -5.68
C ALA A 240 -4.13 7.96 -5.22
N ALA A 241 -5.31 7.43 -5.59
CA ALA A 241 -5.74 6.08 -5.25
C ALA A 241 -4.85 5.01 -5.90
N VAL A 242 -4.59 5.13 -7.20
CA VAL A 242 -3.72 4.21 -7.95
C VAL A 242 -2.30 4.26 -7.39
N ARG A 243 -1.77 5.45 -7.17
CA ARG A 243 -0.43 5.64 -6.61
C ARG A 243 -0.29 5.03 -5.21
N ALA A 244 -1.29 5.23 -4.34
CA ALA A 244 -1.30 4.62 -3.01
C ALA A 244 -1.31 3.09 -3.08
N ALA A 245 -2.11 2.49 -3.97
CA ALA A 245 -2.13 1.04 -4.19
C ALA A 245 -0.76 0.51 -4.62
N GLN A 246 -0.13 1.15 -5.60
CA GLN A 246 1.19 0.78 -6.12
C GLN A 246 2.29 0.89 -5.06
N ILE A 247 2.33 1.99 -4.29
CA ILE A 247 3.28 2.22 -3.19
C ILE A 247 3.15 1.13 -2.12
N MET A 248 1.93 0.72 -1.82
CA MET A 248 1.66 -0.35 -0.86
C MET A 248 1.97 -1.76 -1.40
N GLY A 249 2.19 -1.92 -2.69
CA GLY A 249 2.41 -3.21 -3.35
C GLY A 249 1.12 -4.03 -3.50
N LEU A 250 -0.01 -3.36 -3.71
CA LEU A 250 -1.32 -3.97 -3.88
C LEU A 250 -1.84 -3.71 -5.29
N ARG A 251 -2.38 -4.75 -5.92
CA ARG A 251 -2.99 -4.68 -7.26
C ARG A 251 -4.52 -4.71 -7.20
N ILE A 252 -5.10 -5.23 -6.13
CA ILE A 252 -6.54 -5.27 -5.90
C ILE A 252 -6.78 -4.74 -4.49
N CYS A 253 -7.30 -3.52 -4.36
CA CYS A 253 -7.50 -2.91 -3.06
C CYS A 253 -8.62 -1.87 -3.08
N GLY A 254 -9.09 -1.52 -1.88
CA GLY A 254 -9.93 -0.36 -1.65
C GLY A 254 -9.10 0.75 -1.03
N VAL A 255 -9.13 1.94 -1.59
CA VAL A 255 -8.43 3.12 -1.06
C VAL A 255 -9.47 4.07 -0.49
N ASP A 256 -9.37 4.32 0.81
CA ASP A 256 -10.25 5.23 1.52
C ASP A 256 -9.59 6.60 1.65
N MET A 257 -10.28 7.64 1.19
CA MET A 257 -9.77 9.01 1.08
C MET A 257 -10.74 10.01 1.73
N LEU A 258 -10.18 11.05 2.33
CA LEU A 258 -10.92 12.25 2.71
C LEU A 258 -10.78 13.32 1.61
N GLU A 259 -11.84 14.10 1.42
CA GLU A 259 -11.86 15.28 0.57
C GLU A 259 -11.28 16.45 1.38
N GLY A 260 -9.97 16.68 1.31
CA GLY A 260 -9.29 17.77 1.99
C GLY A 260 -9.25 19.04 1.15
N LYS A 261 -8.95 20.19 1.80
CA LYS A 261 -8.85 21.48 1.15
C LYS A 261 -7.80 21.50 0.02
N ASP A 262 -6.70 20.77 0.21
CA ASP A 262 -5.57 20.74 -0.72
C ASP A 262 -5.58 19.47 -1.59
N GLY A 263 -6.71 18.77 -1.70
CA GLY A 263 -6.88 17.57 -2.48
C GLY A 263 -7.10 16.30 -1.65
N PRO A 264 -6.96 15.10 -2.28
CA PRO A 264 -7.23 13.82 -1.63
C PRO A 264 -6.27 13.54 -0.46
N GLN A 265 -6.84 13.05 0.64
CA GLN A 265 -6.09 12.65 1.84
C GLN A 265 -6.32 11.16 2.10
N ILE A 266 -5.33 10.32 1.80
CA ILE A 266 -5.44 8.87 1.98
C ILE A 266 -5.52 8.53 3.47
N MET A 267 -6.57 7.83 3.85
CA MET A 267 -6.74 7.32 5.22
C MET A 267 -6.25 5.90 5.40
N GLU A 268 -6.55 5.05 4.41
CA GLU A 268 -6.35 3.61 4.50
C GLU A 268 -6.29 2.98 3.10
N VAL A 269 -5.44 1.98 2.93
CA VAL A 269 -5.42 1.11 1.75
C VAL A 269 -5.76 -0.31 2.21
N ASN A 270 -6.91 -0.81 1.79
CA ASN A 270 -7.44 -2.09 2.24
C ASN A 270 -7.18 -3.20 1.22
N SER A 271 -6.34 -4.17 1.59
CA SER A 271 -5.94 -5.32 0.73
C SER A 271 -7.04 -6.36 0.49
N SER A 272 -8.16 -6.30 1.20
CA SER A 272 -9.28 -7.25 1.05
C SER A 272 -10.62 -6.52 1.11
N PRO A 273 -10.88 -5.58 0.18
CA PRO A 273 -12.08 -4.75 0.23
C PRO A 273 -13.35 -5.60 0.04
N GLY A 274 -14.43 -5.20 0.75
CA GLY A 274 -15.76 -5.78 0.54
C GLY A 274 -16.34 -5.36 -0.81
N LEU A 275 -17.06 -6.28 -1.46
CA LEU A 275 -17.70 -6.01 -2.76
C LEU A 275 -19.15 -5.54 -2.62
N GLU A 276 -19.85 -5.94 -1.55
CA GLU A 276 -21.28 -5.72 -1.38
C GLU A 276 -21.68 -4.24 -1.51
N GLY A 277 -21.03 -3.36 -0.77
CA GLY A 277 -21.39 -1.93 -0.77
C GLY A 277 -21.08 -1.24 -2.09
N ILE A 278 -19.96 -1.59 -2.74
CA ILE A 278 -19.56 -0.92 -3.98
C ILE A 278 -20.33 -1.48 -5.20
N GLU A 279 -20.51 -2.81 -5.31
CA GLU A 279 -21.35 -3.41 -6.36
C GLU A 279 -22.81 -2.96 -6.21
N GLY A 280 -23.33 -2.91 -4.96
CA GLY A 280 -24.69 -2.45 -4.68
C GLY A 280 -24.95 -0.99 -5.04
N ALA A 281 -23.98 -0.11 -4.81
CA ALA A 281 -24.11 1.32 -5.11
C ALA A 281 -23.89 1.64 -6.60
N THR A 282 -22.96 0.92 -7.27
CA THR A 282 -22.57 1.22 -8.65
C THR A 282 -23.28 0.38 -9.70
N GLY A 283 -23.79 -0.79 -9.32
CA GLY A 283 -24.35 -1.78 -10.26
C GLY A 283 -23.31 -2.46 -11.15
N LEU A 284 -21.99 -2.24 -10.91
CA LEU A 284 -20.91 -2.79 -11.71
C LEU A 284 -20.51 -4.20 -11.24
N ASP A 285 -20.07 -5.06 -12.16
CA ASP A 285 -19.53 -6.41 -11.87
C ASP A 285 -18.05 -6.32 -11.44
N ILE A 286 -17.80 -5.77 -10.24
CA ILE A 286 -16.43 -5.61 -9.73
C ILE A 286 -15.74 -6.97 -9.53
N ALA A 287 -16.49 -7.98 -9.08
CA ALA A 287 -15.96 -9.35 -8.98
C ALA A 287 -15.47 -9.85 -10.34
N GLY A 288 -16.21 -9.53 -11.42
CA GLY A 288 -15.81 -9.86 -12.78
C GLY A 288 -14.51 -9.19 -13.19
N GLU A 289 -14.39 -7.90 -12.99
CA GLU A 289 -13.17 -7.13 -13.29
C GLU A 289 -11.93 -7.69 -12.54
N VAL A 290 -12.12 -8.15 -11.30
CA VAL A 290 -11.05 -8.82 -10.54
C VAL A 290 -10.61 -10.12 -11.21
N ILE A 291 -11.55 -10.92 -11.68
CA ILE A 291 -11.24 -12.22 -12.34
C ILE A 291 -10.56 -11.96 -13.69
N ASP A 292 -11.05 -11.02 -14.48
CA ASP A 292 -10.49 -10.66 -15.79
C ASP A 292 -9.04 -10.16 -15.64
N TYR A 293 -8.79 -9.31 -14.63
CA TYR A 293 -7.43 -8.87 -14.31
C TYR A 293 -6.50 -10.04 -13.95
N ILE A 294 -6.94 -10.97 -13.10
CA ILE A 294 -6.12 -12.13 -12.72
C ILE A 294 -5.85 -13.03 -13.93
N GLU A 295 -6.84 -13.24 -14.80
CA GLU A 295 -6.68 -14.02 -16.03
C GLU A 295 -5.63 -13.40 -16.94
N ASP A 296 -5.67 -12.08 -17.15
CA ASP A 296 -4.72 -11.36 -17.99
C ASP A 296 -3.30 -11.46 -17.41
N GLN A 297 -3.15 -11.32 -16.09
CA GLN A 297 -1.87 -11.43 -15.41
C GLN A 297 -1.28 -12.84 -15.45
N VAL A 298 -2.11 -13.88 -15.40
CA VAL A 298 -1.65 -15.28 -15.54
C VAL A 298 -1.14 -15.55 -16.95
N LYS A 299 -1.77 -14.95 -17.98
CA LYS A 299 -1.35 -15.07 -19.37
C LYS A 299 -0.08 -14.27 -19.68
N PHE A 300 0.06 -13.12 -19.02
CA PHE A 300 1.18 -12.19 -19.22
C PHE A 300 1.65 -11.62 -17.87
N PRO A 301 2.38 -12.41 -17.06
CA PRO A 301 2.71 -12.04 -15.70
C PRO A 301 3.64 -10.81 -15.66
N GLU A 302 3.17 -9.76 -15.00
CA GLU A 302 4.05 -8.69 -14.54
C GLU A 302 4.96 -9.24 -13.45
N ILE A 303 6.25 -9.22 -13.66
CA ILE A 303 7.25 -9.72 -12.70
C ILE A 303 7.66 -8.56 -11.78
N ASP A 304 7.63 -8.78 -10.46
CA ASP A 304 8.36 -7.89 -9.54
C ASP A 304 9.86 -8.11 -9.72
N ILE A 305 10.43 -7.25 -10.54
CA ILE A 305 11.84 -7.30 -10.95
C ILE A 305 12.79 -7.24 -9.73
N ARG A 306 12.39 -6.58 -8.63
CA ARG A 306 13.28 -6.33 -7.48
C ARG A 306 13.81 -7.61 -6.84
N GLN A 307 12.96 -8.62 -6.65
CA GLN A 307 13.39 -9.88 -6.05
C GLN A 307 14.28 -10.69 -6.98
N ARG A 308 14.00 -10.70 -8.29
CA ARG A 308 14.78 -11.48 -9.27
C ARG A 308 16.10 -10.84 -9.66
N LEU A 309 16.17 -9.51 -9.75
CA LEU A 309 17.42 -8.81 -10.11
C LEU A 309 18.48 -8.80 -9.01
N THR A 310 18.09 -8.99 -7.75
CA THR A 310 19.05 -9.04 -6.62
C THR A 310 19.69 -10.40 -6.40
N VAL A 311 19.28 -11.44 -7.13
CA VAL A 311 19.84 -12.80 -7.00
C VAL A 311 21.21 -12.93 -7.66
N SER A 312 21.54 -12.11 -8.64
CA SER A 312 22.86 -12.13 -9.30
C SER A 312 23.91 -11.48 -8.40
N ARG A 313 24.93 -12.26 -8.01
CA ARG A 313 26.02 -11.76 -7.14
C ARG A 313 26.72 -10.56 -7.79
N GLY A 314 26.79 -9.44 -7.06
CA GLY A 314 27.45 -8.21 -7.53
C GLY A 314 26.54 -7.28 -8.35
N TYR A 315 25.29 -7.66 -8.60
CA TYR A 315 24.30 -6.82 -9.28
C TYR A 315 23.30 -6.24 -8.30
N SER A 316 22.79 -5.04 -8.58
CA SER A 316 21.76 -4.38 -7.77
C SER A 316 20.90 -3.42 -8.61
N VAL A 317 19.78 -3.02 -8.03
CA VAL A 317 18.97 -1.91 -8.51
C VAL A 317 19.23 -0.72 -7.60
N ALA A 318 19.56 0.44 -8.15
CA ALA A 318 19.87 1.63 -7.37
C ALA A 318 19.31 2.90 -8.03
N ASP A 319 18.83 3.83 -7.19
CA ASP A 319 18.56 5.20 -7.60
C ASP A 319 19.87 6.01 -7.54
N ILE A 320 20.25 6.60 -8.66
CA ILE A 320 21.44 7.44 -8.80
C ILE A 320 20.97 8.86 -9.08
N HIS A 321 21.24 9.75 -8.14
CA HIS A 321 20.97 11.18 -8.31
C HIS A 321 22.10 11.86 -9.08
N ILE A 322 21.77 12.67 -10.07
CA ILE A 322 22.71 13.45 -10.91
C ILE A 322 22.81 14.85 -10.32
N PRO A 323 23.82 15.15 -9.49
CA PRO A 323 23.91 16.45 -8.85
C PRO A 323 24.35 17.55 -9.84
N ILE A 324 24.07 18.80 -9.49
CA ILE A 324 24.62 19.97 -10.18
C ILE A 324 26.16 19.86 -10.18
N GLY A 325 26.76 19.96 -11.37
CA GLY A 325 28.21 19.79 -11.54
C GLY A 325 28.69 18.36 -11.76
N SER A 326 27.78 17.41 -11.89
CA SER A 326 28.13 16.05 -12.37
C SER A 326 28.64 16.13 -13.80
N SER A 327 29.67 15.32 -14.13
CA SER A 327 30.16 15.16 -15.50
C SER A 327 29.12 14.60 -16.47
N TYR A 328 28.05 14.02 -15.96
CA TYR A 328 26.96 13.46 -16.75
C TYR A 328 25.90 14.49 -17.17
N VAL A 329 25.91 15.70 -16.57
CA VAL A 329 24.98 16.75 -16.97
C VAL A 329 25.31 17.24 -18.38
N GLY A 330 24.31 17.23 -19.25
CA GLY A 330 24.44 17.58 -20.67
C GLY A 330 24.84 16.41 -21.59
N MET A 331 25.17 15.23 -21.03
CA MET A 331 25.42 14.02 -21.81
C MET A 331 24.13 13.26 -22.09
N SER A 332 24.04 12.60 -23.23
CA SER A 332 23.00 11.60 -23.45
C SER A 332 23.31 10.33 -22.65
N ILE A 333 22.29 9.53 -22.34
CA ILE A 333 22.46 8.26 -21.61
C ILE A 333 23.49 7.36 -22.33
N GLU A 334 23.50 7.32 -23.66
CA GLU A 334 24.50 6.60 -24.46
C GLU A 334 25.91 7.14 -24.24
N GLN A 335 26.09 8.45 -24.23
CA GLN A 335 27.39 9.09 -24.06
C GLN A 335 27.97 8.87 -22.65
N THR A 336 27.13 8.51 -21.66
CA THR A 336 27.63 8.21 -20.31
C THR A 336 28.46 6.92 -20.23
N GLY A 337 28.38 6.04 -21.23
CA GLY A 337 29.07 4.73 -21.22
C GLY A 337 28.53 3.75 -20.17
N LEU A 338 27.38 4.02 -19.55
CA LEU A 338 26.82 3.19 -18.49
C LEU A 338 26.62 1.73 -18.94
N ARG A 339 26.18 1.55 -20.19
CA ARG A 339 25.91 0.22 -20.74
C ARG A 339 27.17 -0.59 -20.96
N GLU A 340 28.28 0.04 -21.27
CA GLU A 340 29.62 -0.58 -21.41
C GLU A 340 30.16 -1.08 -20.07
N HIS A 341 29.61 -0.52 -18.97
CA HIS A 341 29.92 -0.90 -17.59
C HIS A 341 28.84 -1.79 -16.96
N ASP A 342 28.06 -2.52 -17.77
CA ASP A 342 26.98 -3.40 -17.31
C ASP A 342 25.92 -2.68 -16.46
N VAL A 343 25.60 -1.41 -16.81
CA VAL A 343 24.56 -0.62 -16.13
C VAL A 343 23.50 -0.20 -17.13
N VAL A 344 22.25 -0.57 -16.85
CA VAL A 344 21.09 -0.22 -17.65
C VAL A 344 20.23 0.80 -16.90
N VAL A 345 19.84 1.89 -17.57
CA VAL A 345 18.89 2.87 -17.02
C VAL A 345 17.47 2.39 -17.30
N LEU A 346 16.71 2.11 -16.24
CA LEU A 346 15.33 1.63 -16.31
C LEU A 346 14.33 2.78 -16.36
N THR A 347 14.53 3.80 -15.52
CA THR A 347 13.69 5.01 -15.51
C THR A 347 14.53 6.25 -15.25
N LEU A 348 14.01 7.41 -15.68
CA LEU A 348 14.55 8.73 -15.39
C LEU A 348 13.46 9.58 -14.75
N LYS A 349 13.70 10.08 -13.55
CA LYS A 349 12.80 11.00 -12.83
C LYS A 349 13.35 12.43 -12.95
N ARG A 350 12.52 13.34 -13.49
CA ARG A 350 12.82 14.75 -13.65
C ARG A 350 11.64 15.60 -13.18
N LYS A 351 11.86 16.48 -12.23
CA LYS A 351 10.82 17.42 -11.72
C LYS A 351 9.49 16.72 -11.39
N GLY A 352 9.56 15.55 -10.74
CA GLY A 352 8.39 14.76 -10.37
C GLY A 352 7.85 13.81 -11.45
N THR A 353 8.17 14.03 -12.73
CA THR A 353 7.76 13.15 -13.83
C THR A 353 8.70 11.97 -13.97
N VAL A 354 8.15 10.76 -14.12
CA VAL A 354 8.92 9.54 -14.36
C VAL A 354 8.84 9.18 -15.85
N ILE A 355 10.00 9.09 -16.48
CA ILE A 355 10.14 8.62 -17.87
C ILE A 355 10.62 7.17 -17.80
N SER A 356 9.75 6.24 -18.14
CA SER A 356 10.07 4.81 -18.19
C SER A 356 10.80 4.48 -19.48
N ASN A 357 11.81 3.59 -19.41
CA ASN A 357 12.62 3.15 -20.54
C ASN A 357 13.14 4.33 -21.40
N PRO A 358 13.91 5.28 -20.82
CA PRO A 358 14.38 6.45 -21.53
C PRO A 358 15.29 6.01 -22.69
N LYS A 359 15.12 6.65 -23.87
CA LYS A 359 15.98 6.38 -25.02
C LYS A 359 17.43 6.74 -24.72
N GLY A 360 18.39 6.04 -25.31
CA GLY A 360 19.83 6.31 -25.17
C GLY A 360 20.23 7.75 -25.53
N SER A 361 19.52 8.37 -26.47
CA SER A 361 19.69 9.78 -26.87
C SER A 361 19.15 10.82 -25.86
N ARG A 362 18.50 10.38 -24.78
CA ARG A 362 17.98 11.29 -23.74
C ARG A 362 19.11 11.96 -22.99
N ILE A 363 19.12 13.28 -22.98
CA ILE A 363 20.11 14.10 -22.26
C ILE A 363 19.76 14.11 -20.76
N LEU A 364 20.78 13.90 -19.92
CA LEU A 364 20.70 14.02 -18.47
C LEU A 364 20.85 15.47 -18.05
N GLU A 365 19.98 15.91 -17.14
CA GLU A 365 20.01 17.26 -16.55
C GLU A 365 20.39 17.19 -15.07
N ALA A 366 20.79 18.33 -14.53
CA ALA A 366 21.00 18.45 -13.09
C ALA A 366 19.72 18.12 -12.32
N ASP A 367 19.87 17.47 -11.15
CA ASP A 367 18.79 17.01 -10.29
C ASP A 367 17.93 15.87 -10.85
N ASP A 368 18.27 15.32 -12.02
CA ASP A 368 17.69 14.06 -12.47
C ASP A 368 18.02 12.93 -11.48
N THR A 369 17.09 11.98 -11.34
CA THR A 369 17.34 10.71 -10.66
C THR A 369 17.11 9.59 -11.63
N ILE A 370 18.11 8.74 -11.86
CA ILE A 370 18.01 7.57 -12.72
C ILE A 370 17.92 6.31 -11.87
N LEU A 371 16.92 5.47 -12.16
CA LEU A 371 16.85 4.12 -11.61
C LEU A 371 17.65 3.20 -12.54
N CYS A 372 18.69 2.60 -12.00
CA CYS A 372 19.59 1.74 -12.74
C CYS A 372 19.57 0.30 -12.23
N TYR A 373 19.80 -0.64 -13.14
CA TYR A 373 20.15 -2.02 -12.82
C TYR A 373 21.54 -2.32 -13.38
N GLY A 374 22.41 -2.91 -12.59
CA GLY A 374 23.75 -3.28 -13.06
C GLY A 374 24.72 -3.66 -11.95
N ARG A 375 25.99 -3.75 -12.30
CA ARG A 375 27.05 -4.07 -11.35
C ARG A 375 27.17 -3.00 -10.26
N SER A 376 27.10 -3.45 -9.02
CA SER A 376 27.09 -2.58 -7.82
C SER A 376 28.39 -1.77 -7.66
N ASP A 377 29.52 -2.33 -8.04
CA ASP A 377 30.83 -1.65 -8.03
C ASP A 377 30.88 -0.49 -9.02
N HIS A 378 30.41 -0.69 -10.25
CA HIS A 378 30.34 0.35 -11.25
C HIS A 378 29.33 1.44 -10.86
N MET A 379 28.14 1.08 -10.39
CA MET A 379 27.14 2.03 -9.92
C MET A 379 27.62 2.88 -8.73
N LYS A 380 28.41 2.31 -7.81
CA LYS A 380 29.02 3.08 -6.70
C LYS A 380 29.99 4.14 -7.19
N GLY A 381 30.72 3.87 -8.28
CA GLY A 381 31.60 4.85 -8.91
C GLY A 381 30.89 6.07 -9.49
N LEU A 382 29.59 5.95 -9.83
CA LEU A 382 28.76 7.03 -10.36
C LEU A 382 28.28 8.00 -9.26
N ILE A 383 28.31 7.56 -7.99
CA ILE A 383 27.84 8.38 -6.87
C ILE A 383 29.01 9.26 -6.40
N PRO A 384 28.93 10.59 -6.54
CA PRO A 384 29.98 11.46 -6.04
C PRO A 384 30.18 11.23 -4.54
N ALA A 385 31.45 11.14 -4.12
CA ALA A 385 31.79 10.94 -2.73
C ALA A 385 31.11 12.02 -1.87
N LYS A 386 30.12 11.63 -1.05
CA LYS A 386 29.45 12.54 -0.13
C LYS A 386 30.51 13.12 0.81
N LYS A 387 30.89 14.39 0.61
CA LYS A 387 31.56 15.13 1.67
C LYS A 387 30.67 15.05 2.91
N ARG A 388 31.08 14.26 3.89
CA ARG A 388 30.37 14.17 5.18
C ARG A 388 30.33 15.57 5.78
N LYS A 389 29.21 16.28 5.59
CA LYS A 389 28.91 17.45 6.42
C LYS A 389 28.79 16.92 7.85
N ARG A 390 29.82 17.14 8.66
CA ARG A 390 29.70 16.96 10.11
C ARG A 390 28.48 17.77 10.56
N ARG A 391 27.37 17.11 10.84
CA ARG A 391 26.25 17.75 11.55
C ARG A 391 26.83 18.24 12.86
N LYS A 392 27.01 19.55 12.99
CA LYS A 392 27.20 20.16 14.30
C LYS A 392 25.95 19.83 15.11
N VAL A 393 26.10 18.90 16.03
CA VAL A 393 25.07 18.65 17.05
C VAL A 393 24.98 19.94 17.83
N LYS A 394 23.92 20.71 17.65
CA LYS A 394 23.60 21.82 18.55
C LYS A 394 23.37 21.19 19.92
N LYS A 395 24.34 21.33 20.82
CA LYS A 395 24.12 21.05 22.22
C LYS A 395 22.96 21.92 22.69
N LEU A 396 21.87 21.33 23.09
CA LEU A 396 20.83 22.05 23.83
C LEU A 396 21.47 22.64 25.08
N PRO A 397 21.18 23.89 25.43
CA PRO A 397 21.65 24.49 26.67
C PRO A 397 21.06 23.70 27.82
N LEU A 398 21.92 23.14 28.66
CA LEU A 398 21.51 22.56 29.94
C LEU A 398 20.86 23.67 30.77
N LYS A 399 19.61 23.48 31.18
CA LYS A 399 18.99 24.34 32.21
C LYS A 399 19.83 24.28 33.45
N PRO A 400 20.14 25.44 34.09
CA PRO A 400 20.84 25.45 35.38
C PRO A 400 20.00 24.73 36.44
N LYS A 401 20.64 23.81 37.15
CA LYS A 401 20.07 23.22 38.36
C LYS A 401 19.78 24.36 39.35
N GLY A 402 18.49 24.63 39.61
CA GLY A 402 18.07 25.50 40.67
C GLY A 402 18.55 24.95 42.00
N GLY A 403 19.32 25.73 42.73
CA GLY A 403 19.70 25.43 44.10
C GLY A 403 18.49 25.52 45.00
N GLU A 404 18.46 24.63 45.98
CA GLU A 404 17.64 24.71 47.19
C GLU A 404 18.02 25.94 48.03
N PRO A 405 17.11 26.43 48.89
CA PRO A 405 17.05 25.93 50.26
C PRO A 405 15.74 25.26 50.64
#